data_1d3f4521b9973bfcb5b6e44f3bd7f3a7
#
_entry.id   1d3f4521b9973bfcb5b6e44f3bd7f3a7
#
_cell.length_a   1.000
_cell.length_b   1.000
_cell.length_c   1.000
_cell.angle_alpha   90.00
_cell.angle_beta   90.00
_cell.angle_gamma   90.00
#
_symmetry.space_group_name_H-M   'P 1'
#
loop_
_entity.id
_entity.type
_entity.pdbx_description
1 polymer ?
#
loop_
_entity_poly.entity_id
_entity_poly.type
_entity_poly.pdbx_seq_one_letter_code
_entity_poly.pdbx_strand_id
1 'polypeptide(L)'
;MVFTKKLCYTDSKGTFEPINKEDIPMQLTVRQPSASEDAKHYTTERLRGEYLIETVFAPDDAILTYSHFDRIIAGGVMPVSKSVELVGCTELASDTFLQRREMGVINIGGKGKISVDGVEYDLKQYDGLYVGMGAKTLSFTSDDPADPAKFYINTCPAHKTYPTVKIDIDKANKRPLGSVETCNKRVINQYIHPAVMQSCQLCMGMTQLAPGSNWNSMPCHTHERRMEVYFYFDLKDNNVVFHMMGEPTETRHLLMHNEQAVISPSWSIHTGVGTSNYTFIWGMCGENQEFDDMDNIDPIDLR
;
A
#
# COMPACT_ATOMS: atom_id res chain seq x y z
N MET A 1 1.99 24.80 -26.43
CA MET A 1 3.45 24.58 -26.42
C MET A 1 3.76 23.84 -25.13
N VAL A 2 3.91 22.53 -25.20
CA VAL A 2 4.13 21.67 -24.02
C VAL A 2 5.64 21.61 -23.81
N PHE A 3 6.13 22.23 -22.73
CA PHE A 3 7.52 22.10 -22.32
C PHE A 3 7.71 20.76 -21.62
N THR A 4 8.19 19.76 -22.31
CA THR A 4 8.72 18.54 -21.74
C THR A 4 10.08 18.85 -21.11
N LYS A 5 10.15 18.99 -19.79
CA LYS A 5 11.45 18.97 -19.08
C LYS A 5 11.99 17.52 -19.19
N LYS A 6 13.14 17.38 -19.84
CA LYS A 6 13.89 16.12 -19.85
C LYS A 6 14.55 15.95 -18.48
N LEU A 7 14.33 14.82 -17.81
CA LEU A 7 15.17 14.39 -16.69
C LEU A 7 16.58 14.11 -17.25
N CYS A 8 17.59 14.61 -16.57
CA CYS A 8 19.00 14.38 -16.92
C CYS A 8 19.71 13.83 -15.67
N TYR A 9 20.49 12.79 -15.85
CA TYR A 9 21.46 12.32 -14.86
C TYR A 9 22.83 12.94 -15.19
N THR A 10 23.57 13.35 -14.17
CA THR A 10 24.97 13.77 -14.34
C THR A 10 25.88 12.57 -14.07
N ASP A 11 26.61 12.13 -15.08
CA ASP A 11 27.66 11.15 -14.92
C ASP A 11 28.84 11.73 -14.08
N SER A 12 29.78 10.87 -13.70
CA SER A 12 30.97 11.26 -12.94
C SER A 12 31.87 12.27 -13.66
N LYS A 13 31.52 12.69 -14.86
CA LYS A 13 32.24 13.68 -15.70
C LYS A 13 31.44 14.97 -15.94
N GLY A 14 30.20 15.08 -15.36
CA GLY A 14 29.36 16.27 -15.49
C GLY A 14 28.66 16.43 -16.83
N THR A 15 28.57 15.39 -17.65
CA THR A 15 27.81 15.36 -18.89
C THR A 15 26.35 15.02 -18.64
N PHE A 16 25.45 15.82 -19.23
CA PHE A 16 24.00 15.59 -19.15
C PHE A 16 23.60 14.60 -20.25
N GLU A 17 23.35 13.33 -19.91
CA GLU A 17 22.68 12.40 -20.82
C GLU A 17 21.18 12.37 -20.55
N PRO A 18 20.33 12.37 -21.61
CA PRO A 18 18.90 12.20 -21.44
C PRO A 18 18.62 10.75 -21.05
N ILE A 19 18.08 10.53 -19.85
CA ILE A 19 17.60 9.21 -19.42
C ILE A 19 16.43 8.82 -20.35
N ASN A 20 16.56 7.69 -21.02
CA ASN A 20 15.47 7.10 -21.75
C ASN A 20 14.42 6.63 -20.73
N LYS A 21 13.15 7.02 -20.87
CA LYS A 21 12.07 6.60 -19.94
C LYS A 21 11.93 5.08 -19.85
N GLU A 22 12.42 4.35 -20.85
CA GLU A 22 12.42 2.89 -20.93
C GLU A 22 13.46 2.21 -20.02
N ASP A 23 14.43 2.97 -19.48
CA ASP A 23 15.53 2.44 -18.66
C ASP A 23 15.33 2.60 -17.16
N ILE A 24 14.24 3.26 -16.70
CA ILE A 24 13.95 3.42 -15.27
C ILE A 24 13.00 2.28 -14.84
N PRO A 25 13.44 1.34 -13.98
CA PRO A 25 12.60 0.25 -13.48
C PRO A 25 11.62 0.78 -12.41
N MET A 26 10.76 1.74 -12.77
CA MET A 26 9.72 2.29 -11.93
C MET A 26 8.54 2.77 -12.79
N GLN A 27 7.41 2.10 -12.64
CA GLN A 27 6.17 2.46 -13.29
C GLN A 27 5.24 3.16 -12.30
N LEU A 28 4.84 4.39 -12.58
CA LEU A 28 3.92 5.16 -11.75
C LEU A 28 2.65 5.52 -12.53
N THR A 29 1.54 4.88 -12.17
CA THR A 29 0.21 5.20 -12.72
C THR A 29 -0.48 6.20 -11.82
N VAL A 30 -0.97 7.32 -12.39
CA VAL A 30 -1.72 8.34 -11.65
C VAL A 30 -3.22 8.09 -11.79
N ARG A 31 -3.94 8.10 -10.66
CA ARG A 31 -5.40 7.99 -10.60
C ARG A 31 -6.02 9.23 -9.95
N GLN A 32 -6.96 9.83 -10.66
CA GLN A 32 -7.72 10.98 -10.17
C GLN A 32 -8.79 10.52 -9.16
N PRO A 33 -9.22 11.38 -8.22
CA PRO A 33 -10.32 11.05 -7.33
C PRO A 33 -11.64 11.11 -8.08
N SER A 34 -12.57 10.25 -7.70
CA SER A 34 -13.95 10.26 -8.19
C SER A 34 -14.93 10.52 -7.05
N ALA A 35 -16.02 11.22 -7.36
CA ALA A 35 -17.07 11.49 -6.39
C ALA A 35 -17.92 10.23 -6.13
N SER A 36 -18.45 10.10 -4.93
CA SER A 36 -19.34 8.99 -4.55
C SER A 36 -20.56 8.91 -5.46
N GLU A 37 -21.15 10.06 -5.78
CA GLU A 37 -22.30 10.20 -6.67
C GLU A 37 -22.05 9.65 -8.09
N ASP A 38 -20.82 9.76 -8.60
CA ASP A 38 -20.45 9.18 -9.89
C ASP A 38 -20.18 7.67 -9.77
N ALA A 39 -19.51 7.26 -8.69
CA ALA A 39 -19.09 5.89 -8.47
C ALA A 39 -20.25 4.90 -8.42
N LYS A 40 -21.40 5.30 -7.88
CA LYS A 40 -22.62 4.45 -7.84
C LYS A 40 -23.14 4.05 -9.22
N HIS A 41 -22.78 4.77 -10.26
CA HIS A 41 -23.18 4.53 -11.64
C HIS A 41 -22.12 3.79 -12.47
N TYR A 42 -20.95 3.49 -11.87
CA TYR A 42 -19.88 2.82 -12.60
C TYR A 42 -20.21 1.37 -12.91
N THR A 43 -19.89 0.97 -14.14
CA THR A 43 -19.84 -0.46 -14.50
C THR A 43 -18.71 -1.16 -13.77
N THR A 44 -18.74 -2.49 -13.75
CA THR A 44 -17.65 -3.30 -13.16
C THR A 44 -16.29 -2.92 -13.74
N GLU A 45 -16.20 -2.76 -15.06
CA GLU A 45 -14.97 -2.35 -15.73
C GLU A 45 -14.47 -0.99 -15.24
N ARG A 46 -15.35 -0.01 -15.10
CA ARG A 46 -15.00 1.31 -14.60
C ARG A 46 -14.56 1.28 -13.15
N LEU A 47 -15.28 0.54 -12.28
CA LEU A 47 -14.89 0.37 -10.86
C LEU A 47 -13.49 -0.23 -10.74
N ARG A 48 -13.19 -1.29 -11.52
CA ARG A 48 -11.87 -1.89 -11.55
C ARG A 48 -10.80 -0.91 -12.01
N GLY A 49 -11.06 -0.14 -13.06
CA GLY A 49 -10.13 0.88 -13.57
C GLY A 49 -9.81 1.97 -12.57
N GLU A 50 -10.79 2.39 -11.76
CA GLU A 50 -10.63 3.48 -10.80
C GLU A 50 -10.00 3.02 -9.47
N TYR A 51 -10.41 1.86 -8.95
CA TYR A 51 -10.08 1.48 -7.58
C TYR A 51 -9.18 0.25 -7.47
N LEU A 52 -9.23 -0.71 -8.41
CA LEU A 52 -8.42 -1.93 -8.33
C LEU A 52 -7.01 -1.71 -8.87
N ILE A 53 -6.01 -2.11 -8.13
CA ILE A 53 -4.61 -2.24 -8.56
C ILE A 53 -4.37 -3.72 -8.84
N GLU A 54 -4.47 -4.12 -10.11
CA GLU A 54 -4.40 -5.53 -10.52
C GLU A 54 -2.98 -6.10 -10.44
N THR A 55 -1.99 -5.29 -10.79
CA THR A 55 -0.58 -5.70 -10.75
C THR A 55 0.14 -4.86 -9.74
N VAL A 56 0.67 -5.51 -8.70
CA VAL A 56 1.44 -4.88 -7.63
C VAL A 56 2.93 -5.20 -7.76
N PHE A 57 3.27 -6.36 -8.28
CA PHE A 57 4.65 -6.81 -8.44
C PHE A 57 4.97 -7.22 -9.88
N ALA A 58 6.16 -6.86 -10.33
CA ALA A 58 6.78 -7.38 -11.53
C ALA A 58 8.28 -7.61 -11.27
N PRO A 59 8.90 -8.66 -11.85
CA PRO A 59 10.32 -8.93 -11.65
C PRO A 59 11.20 -7.75 -12.05
N ASP A 60 12.13 -7.38 -11.16
CA ASP A 60 13.12 -6.32 -11.37
C ASP A 60 12.53 -4.93 -11.63
N ASP A 61 11.31 -4.67 -11.10
CA ASP A 61 10.60 -3.41 -11.32
C ASP A 61 9.90 -2.93 -10.04
N ALA A 62 9.50 -1.67 -10.04
CA ALA A 62 8.61 -1.06 -9.06
C ALA A 62 7.30 -0.67 -9.75
N ILE A 63 6.20 -1.30 -9.34
CA ILE A 63 4.85 -1.02 -9.87
C ILE A 63 4.08 -0.21 -8.84
N LEU A 64 3.82 1.05 -9.14
CA LEU A 64 3.25 2.01 -8.21
C LEU A 64 1.99 2.67 -8.78
N THR A 65 1.02 2.91 -7.92
CA THR A 65 -0.19 3.68 -8.22
C THR A 65 -0.28 4.89 -7.30
N TYR A 66 -0.25 6.08 -7.88
CA TYR A 66 -0.42 7.35 -7.19
C TYR A 66 -1.89 7.77 -7.25
N SER A 67 -2.59 7.55 -6.14
CA SER A 67 -3.96 8.02 -5.96
C SER A 67 -3.99 9.47 -5.50
N HIS A 68 -4.88 10.26 -6.08
CA HIS A 68 -5.13 11.62 -5.61
C HIS A 68 -6.12 11.68 -4.43
N PHE A 69 -6.70 10.56 -4.00
CA PHE A 69 -7.28 10.45 -2.64
C PHE A 69 -6.13 10.53 -1.64
N ASP A 70 -6.15 11.52 -0.78
CA ASP A 70 -5.11 11.83 0.24
C ASP A 70 -3.65 11.71 -0.22
N ARG A 71 -3.44 11.69 -1.55
CA ARG A 71 -2.12 11.62 -2.19
C ARG A 71 -1.29 10.40 -1.81
N ILE A 72 -1.92 9.28 -1.49
CA ILE A 72 -1.22 8.03 -1.22
C ILE A 72 -0.64 7.44 -2.52
N ILE A 73 0.53 6.81 -2.41
CA ILE A 73 1.04 5.89 -3.43
C ILE A 73 1.05 4.50 -2.82
N ALA A 74 0.49 3.55 -3.53
CA ALA A 74 0.50 2.13 -3.17
C ALA A 74 1.07 1.30 -4.30
N GLY A 75 1.76 0.22 -3.96
CA GLY A 75 2.33 -0.68 -4.94
C GLY A 75 3.43 -1.57 -4.37
N GLY A 76 4.30 -2.08 -5.21
CA GLY A 76 5.33 -3.01 -4.78
C GLY A 76 6.62 -2.93 -5.58
N VAL A 77 7.68 -3.44 -4.97
CA VAL A 77 9.01 -3.58 -5.55
C VAL A 77 9.43 -5.04 -5.42
N MET A 78 9.80 -5.67 -6.53
CA MET A 78 10.23 -7.07 -6.55
C MET A 78 11.59 -7.22 -7.27
N PRO A 79 12.71 -6.97 -6.58
CA PRO A 79 14.03 -7.23 -7.14
C PRO A 79 14.25 -8.75 -7.23
N VAL A 80 14.66 -9.25 -8.39
CA VAL A 80 14.94 -10.67 -8.64
C VAL A 80 16.40 -10.86 -9.03
N SER A 81 16.82 -10.28 -10.14
CA SER A 81 18.16 -10.43 -10.68
C SER A 81 19.05 -9.20 -10.50
N LYS A 82 18.46 -8.05 -10.19
CA LYS A 82 19.16 -6.78 -9.99
C LYS A 82 18.48 -5.96 -8.87
N SER A 83 19.20 -4.97 -8.37
CA SER A 83 18.61 -3.98 -7.48
C SER A 83 17.58 -3.13 -8.21
N VAL A 84 16.53 -2.71 -7.49
CA VAL A 84 15.51 -1.77 -7.97
C VAL A 84 15.59 -0.51 -7.11
N GLU A 85 15.58 0.66 -7.74
CA GLU A 85 15.65 1.94 -7.07
C GLU A 85 14.33 2.72 -7.17
N LEU A 86 13.97 3.44 -6.13
CA LEU A 86 12.90 4.43 -6.18
C LEU A 86 13.51 5.83 -6.32
N VAL A 87 13.15 6.51 -7.39
CA VAL A 87 13.73 7.82 -7.76
C VAL A 87 12.65 8.89 -7.85
N GLY A 88 13.06 10.15 -7.84
CA GLY A 88 12.16 11.27 -8.11
C GLY A 88 11.60 11.19 -9.52
N CYS A 89 10.38 11.68 -9.72
CA CYS A 89 9.71 11.65 -11.01
C CYS A 89 8.90 12.92 -11.28
N THR A 90 8.47 13.08 -12.53
CA THR A 90 7.72 14.25 -13.00
C THR A 90 6.39 14.41 -12.26
N GLU A 91 5.70 13.30 -12.00
CA GLU A 91 4.38 13.27 -11.35
C GLU A 91 4.45 13.78 -9.90
N LEU A 92 5.59 13.59 -9.24
CA LEU A 92 5.86 14.09 -7.90
C LEU A 92 6.54 15.48 -7.91
N ALA A 93 7.05 15.93 -9.05
CA ALA A 93 7.85 17.14 -9.19
C ALA A 93 8.94 17.21 -8.11
N SER A 94 9.69 16.12 -7.93
CA SER A 94 10.71 15.96 -6.89
C SER A 94 11.97 15.33 -7.45
N ASP A 95 13.12 15.69 -6.89
CA ASP A 95 14.43 15.16 -7.29
C ASP A 95 14.68 13.79 -6.68
N THR A 96 14.08 13.50 -5.52
CA THR A 96 14.12 12.18 -4.86
C THR A 96 12.72 11.72 -4.50
N PHE A 97 12.51 10.41 -4.42
CA PHE A 97 11.17 9.81 -4.20
C PHE A 97 10.53 10.28 -2.89
N LEU A 98 11.30 10.35 -1.80
CA LEU A 98 10.82 10.76 -0.48
C LEU A 98 11.14 12.21 -0.12
N GLN A 99 11.42 13.09 -1.08
CA GLN A 99 11.72 14.50 -0.79
C GLN A 99 10.66 15.19 0.08
N ARG A 100 9.38 14.83 -0.08
CA ARG A 100 8.23 15.39 0.64
C ARG A 100 7.27 14.34 1.15
N ARG A 101 7.73 13.09 1.26
CA ARG A 101 6.89 11.93 1.58
C ARG A 101 7.55 11.05 2.62
N GLU A 102 6.75 10.35 3.39
CA GLU A 102 7.13 9.23 4.23
C GLU A 102 6.69 7.92 3.59
N MET A 103 7.31 6.81 3.94
CA MET A 103 7.05 5.51 3.35
C MET A 103 7.00 4.41 4.40
N GLY A 104 6.01 3.55 4.27
CA GLY A 104 5.93 2.26 4.96
C GLY A 104 6.13 1.12 3.97
N VAL A 105 6.85 0.12 4.40
CA VAL A 105 7.12 -1.11 3.63
C VAL A 105 6.81 -2.32 4.51
N ILE A 106 6.19 -3.36 3.93
CA ILE A 106 6.11 -4.71 4.52
C ILE A 106 6.60 -5.70 3.45
N ASN A 107 7.58 -6.53 3.81
CA ASN A 107 8.05 -7.59 2.91
C ASN A 107 7.13 -8.81 3.02
N ILE A 108 6.54 -9.25 1.92
CA ILE A 108 5.67 -10.44 1.88
C ILE A 108 6.32 -11.66 1.18
N GLY A 109 7.50 -11.48 0.60
CA GLY A 109 8.25 -12.52 -0.11
C GLY A 109 9.42 -13.09 0.71
N GLY A 110 10.40 -13.63 0.00
CA GLY A 110 11.65 -14.10 0.58
C GLY A 110 12.47 -13.00 1.25
N LYS A 111 13.64 -13.35 1.77
CA LYS A 111 14.54 -12.38 2.40
C LYS A 111 15.09 -11.36 1.42
N GLY A 112 15.22 -10.12 1.88
CA GLY A 112 15.86 -9.08 1.10
C GLY A 112 16.27 -7.89 1.95
N LYS A 113 16.79 -6.87 1.29
CA LYS A 113 17.34 -5.68 1.94
C LYS A 113 16.79 -4.41 1.31
N ILE A 114 16.67 -3.38 2.13
CA ILE A 114 16.42 -2.01 1.70
C ILE A 114 17.58 -1.15 2.17
N SER A 115 18.26 -0.50 1.22
CA SER A 115 19.26 0.51 1.52
C SER A 115 18.61 1.89 1.50
N VAL A 116 18.75 2.64 2.59
CA VAL A 116 18.26 4.01 2.73
C VAL A 116 19.47 4.90 3.03
N ASP A 117 19.82 5.78 2.10
CA ASP A 117 20.99 6.67 2.20
C ASP A 117 22.30 5.92 2.58
N GLY A 118 22.46 4.69 2.04
CA GLY A 118 23.62 3.83 2.28
C GLY A 118 23.55 2.98 3.56
N VAL A 119 22.48 3.09 4.35
CA VAL A 119 22.25 2.22 5.52
C VAL A 119 21.36 1.04 5.09
N GLU A 120 21.84 -0.19 5.29
CA GLU A 120 21.12 -1.40 4.94
C GLU A 120 20.21 -1.88 6.07
N TYR A 121 19.00 -2.30 5.70
CA TYR A 121 17.99 -2.90 6.57
C TYR A 121 17.59 -4.27 6.00
N ASP A 122 17.96 -5.35 6.71
CA ASP A 122 17.56 -6.72 6.36
C ASP A 122 16.10 -6.95 6.76
N LEU A 123 15.26 -7.38 5.82
CA LEU A 123 13.86 -7.72 6.05
C LEU A 123 13.59 -9.17 5.65
N LYS A 124 13.19 -10.00 6.62
CA LYS A 124 12.57 -11.30 6.35
C LYS A 124 11.08 -11.13 6.04
N GLN A 125 10.43 -12.21 5.65
CA GLN A 125 8.99 -12.21 5.41
C GLN A 125 8.23 -11.65 6.62
N TYR A 126 7.30 -10.73 6.34
CA TYR A 126 6.47 -9.98 7.29
C TYR A 126 7.22 -8.96 8.17
N ASP A 127 8.50 -8.73 7.96
CA ASP A 127 9.14 -7.56 8.56
C ASP A 127 8.75 -6.28 7.82
N GLY A 128 8.67 -5.18 8.56
CA GLY A 128 8.37 -3.85 8.04
C GLY A 128 9.54 -2.88 8.18
N LEU A 129 9.45 -1.79 7.41
CA LEU A 129 10.35 -0.65 7.50
C LEU A 129 9.54 0.64 7.33
N TYR A 130 9.73 1.57 8.22
CA TYR A 130 9.32 2.95 8.03
C TYR A 130 10.52 3.79 7.59
N VAL A 131 10.33 4.63 6.58
CA VAL A 131 11.34 5.60 6.11
C VAL A 131 10.74 6.99 6.16
N GLY A 132 11.38 7.87 6.93
CA GLY A 132 10.96 9.26 7.07
C GLY A 132 11.20 10.11 5.83
N MET A 133 10.53 11.25 5.77
CA MET A 133 10.70 12.27 4.73
C MET A 133 12.15 12.73 4.63
N GLY A 134 12.63 12.91 3.39
CA GLY A 134 13.95 13.50 3.08
C GLY A 134 15.03 12.50 2.73
N ALA A 135 14.76 11.17 2.79
CA ALA A 135 15.67 10.16 2.27
C ALA A 135 15.94 10.39 0.77
N LYS A 136 17.23 10.33 0.40
CA LYS A 136 17.70 10.69 -0.95
C LYS A 136 17.82 9.48 -1.86
N THR A 137 18.29 8.35 -1.31
CA THR A 137 18.52 7.13 -2.08
C THR A 137 17.77 5.96 -1.45
N LEU A 138 17.09 5.19 -2.29
CA LEU A 138 16.34 4.00 -1.90
C LEU A 138 16.66 2.90 -2.90
N SER A 139 17.23 1.80 -2.42
CA SER A 139 17.57 0.64 -3.24
C SER A 139 17.08 -0.65 -2.56
N PHE A 140 16.52 -1.55 -3.34
CA PHE A 140 15.90 -2.80 -2.91
C PHE A 140 16.62 -3.97 -3.55
N THR A 141 16.91 -5.02 -2.78
CA THR A 141 17.55 -6.25 -3.26
C THR A 141 16.93 -7.48 -2.62
N SER A 142 16.96 -8.61 -3.32
CA SER A 142 16.66 -9.93 -2.76
C SER A 142 17.94 -10.66 -2.42
N ASP A 143 17.89 -11.48 -1.36
CA ASP A 143 19.02 -12.35 -0.99
C ASP A 143 19.10 -13.56 -1.93
N ASP A 144 17.95 -14.06 -2.41
CA ASP A 144 17.84 -15.22 -3.29
C ASP A 144 16.90 -14.91 -4.49
N PRO A 145 17.40 -14.94 -5.73
CA PRO A 145 16.55 -14.77 -6.91
C PRO A 145 15.48 -15.87 -7.11
N ALA A 146 15.67 -17.05 -6.50
CA ALA A 146 14.69 -18.15 -6.59
C ALA A 146 13.52 -17.97 -5.60
N ASP A 147 13.74 -17.18 -4.53
CA ASP A 147 12.73 -16.77 -3.55
C ASP A 147 12.84 -15.26 -3.32
N PRO A 148 12.41 -14.45 -4.30
CA PRO A 148 12.63 -13.02 -4.25
C PRO A 148 11.81 -12.34 -3.16
N ALA A 149 12.39 -11.29 -2.58
CA ALA A 149 11.65 -10.40 -1.70
C ALA A 149 10.57 -9.66 -2.50
N LYS A 150 9.42 -9.43 -1.86
CA LYS A 150 8.30 -8.67 -2.38
C LYS A 150 7.94 -7.57 -1.39
N PHE A 151 8.42 -6.37 -1.65
CA PHE A 151 8.24 -5.23 -0.77
C PHE A 151 6.97 -4.47 -1.16
N TYR A 152 5.87 -4.68 -0.40
CA TYR A 152 4.67 -3.86 -0.55
C TYR A 152 4.87 -2.51 0.10
N ILE A 153 4.47 -1.44 -0.59
CA ILE A 153 4.76 -0.05 -0.21
C ILE A 153 3.48 0.78 -0.12
N ASN A 154 3.38 1.56 0.95
CA ASN A 154 2.51 2.73 1.00
C ASN A 154 3.35 3.97 1.32
N THR A 155 3.09 5.07 0.62
CA THR A 155 3.75 6.35 0.90
C THR A 155 2.76 7.50 0.76
N CYS A 156 2.88 8.49 1.62
CA CYS A 156 2.02 9.68 1.62
C CYS A 156 2.83 10.95 1.93
N PRO A 157 2.27 12.15 1.67
CA PRO A 157 2.93 13.40 2.00
C PRO A 157 3.28 13.49 3.48
N ALA A 158 4.43 14.09 3.77
CA ALA A 158 4.91 14.30 5.13
C ALA A 158 5.28 15.75 5.36
N HIS A 159 5.09 16.23 6.59
CA HIS A 159 5.39 17.60 7.00
C HIS A 159 6.58 17.68 7.97
N LYS A 160 7.10 16.51 8.37
CA LYS A 160 8.22 16.39 9.32
C LYS A 160 9.04 15.15 8.99
N THR A 161 10.33 15.22 9.25
CA THR A 161 11.23 14.06 9.15
C THR A 161 11.22 13.30 10.48
N TYR A 162 10.91 12.01 10.42
CA TYR A 162 11.09 11.06 11.51
C TYR A 162 12.20 10.06 11.15
N PRO A 163 12.88 9.45 12.14
CA PRO A 163 13.91 8.43 11.91
C PRO A 163 13.36 7.22 11.15
N THR A 164 14.21 6.60 10.34
CA THR A 164 13.94 5.28 9.75
C THR A 164 13.90 4.23 10.85
N VAL A 165 12.85 3.40 10.86
CA VAL A 165 12.63 2.37 11.89
C VAL A 165 12.29 1.04 11.24
N LYS A 166 13.10 0.00 11.52
CA LYS A 166 12.75 -1.38 11.20
C LYS A 166 11.80 -1.93 12.25
N ILE A 167 10.74 -2.59 11.80
CA ILE A 167 9.70 -3.20 12.65
C ILE A 167 9.64 -4.69 12.32
N ASP A 168 10.31 -5.53 13.11
CA ASP A 168 10.12 -6.97 13.03
C ASP A 168 8.67 -7.31 13.38
N ILE A 169 8.07 -8.32 12.74
CA ILE A 169 6.67 -8.71 12.99
C ILE A 169 6.40 -8.99 14.48
N ASP A 170 7.40 -9.46 15.21
CA ASP A 170 7.26 -9.74 16.65
C ASP A 170 7.20 -8.47 17.51
N LYS A 171 7.63 -7.33 16.97
CA LYS A 171 7.59 -6.01 17.61
C LYS A 171 6.36 -5.19 17.22
N ALA A 172 5.60 -5.63 16.21
CA ALA A 172 4.33 -5.01 15.86
C ALA A 172 3.35 -5.09 17.05
N ASN A 173 2.51 -4.07 17.22
CA ASN A 173 1.46 -4.10 18.23
C ASN A 173 0.35 -5.05 17.78
N LYS A 174 0.23 -6.20 18.45
CA LYS A 174 -0.70 -7.28 18.09
C LYS A 174 -2.04 -7.11 18.80
N ARG A 175 -3.13 -7.04 18.03
CA ARG A 175 -4.50 -6.99 18.53
C ARG A 175 -5.27 -8.21 18.04
N PRO A 176 -5.44 -9.29 18.85
CA PRO A 176 -6.34 -10.40 18.52
C PRO A 176 -7.80 -9.94 18.65
N LEU A 177 -8.62 -10.20 17.63
CA LEU A 177 -10.02 -9.79 17.54
C LEU A 177 -10.89 -10.87 16.93
N GLY A 178 -12.20 -10.79 17.21
CA GLY A 178 -13.22 -11.65 16.63
C GLY A 178 -13.21 -13.07 17.14
N SER A 179 -14.08 -13.89 16.57
CA SER A 179 -14.23 -15.31 16.91
C SER A 179 -14.53 -16.15 15.68
N VAL A 180 -14.45 -17.47 15.81
CA VAL A 180 -14.82 -18.41 14.74
C VAL A 180 -16.33 -18.37 14.49
N GLU A 181 -17.12 -18.19 15.55
CA GLU A 181 -18.59 -18.11 15.50
C GLU A 181 -19.07 -16.93 14.65
N THR A 182 -18.32 -15.83 14.68
CA THR A 182 -18.59 -14.64 13.85
C THR A 182 -17.79 -14.62 12.54
N CYS A 183 -17.11 -15.72 12.19
CA CYS A 183 -16.32 -15.90 10.97
C CYS A 183 -15.23 -14.82 10.76
N ASN A 184 -14.72 -14.20 11.83
CA ASN A 184 -13.81 -13.06 11.76
C ASN A 184 -12.66 -13.10 12.77
N LYS A 185 -12.32 -14.29 13.30
CA LYS A 185 -11.15 -14.44 14.19
C LYS A 185 -9.87 -14.06 13.44
N ARG A 186 -9.15 -13.08 13.95
CA ARG A 186 -7.99 -12.50 13.29
C ARG A 186 -6.99 -11.88 14.26
N VAL A 187 -5.79 -11.60 13.76
CA VAL A 187 -4.79 -10.79 14.46
C VAL A 187 -4.47 -9.57 13.59
N ILE A 188 -4.65 -8.39 14.15
CA ILE A 188 -4.16 -7.13 13.57
C ILE A 188 -2.76 -6.89 14.09
N ASN A 189 -1.79 -6.82 13.19
CA ASN A 189 -0.42 -6.44 13.49
C ASN A 189 -0.22 -4.99 13.03
N GLN A 190 -0.19 -4.05 13.97
CA GLN A 190 0.04 -2.63 13.70
C GLN A 190 1.54 -2.37 13.65
N TYR A 191 2.05 -1.94 12.49
CA TYR A 191 3.47 -1.64 12.26
C TYR A 191 3.76 -0.16 12.41
N ILE A 192 3.20 0.66 11.51
CA ILE A 192 3.32 2.11 11.56
C ILE A 192 2.06 2.61 12.26
N HIS A 193 2.19 2.85 13.55
CA HIS A 193 1.09 3.19 14.43
C HIS A 193 1.65 3.90 15.67
N PRO A 194 0.95 4.90 16.25
CA PRO A 194 1.43 5.64 17.42
C PRO A 194 1.85 4.77 18.62
N ALA A 195 1.30 3.56 18.77
CA ALA A 195 1.71 2.61 19.81
C ALA A 195 3.08 1.95 19.55
N VAL A 196 3.64 2.05 18.33
CA VAL A 196 4.90 1.43 17.93
C VAL A 196 5.96 2.48 17.62
N MET A 197 5.60 3.49 16.82
CA MET A 197 6.50 4.54 16.36
C MET A 197 5.73 5.78 15.93
N GLN A 198 6.44 6.88 15.71
CA GLN A 198 5.86 8.12 15.21
C GLN A 198 6.02 8.22 13.69
N SER A 199 4.96 8.64 13.00
CA SER A 199 4.91 9.02 11.59
C SER A 199 4.14 10.34 11.43
N CYS A 200 4.07 10.91 10.21
CA CYS A 200 3.30 12.14 10.01
C CYS A 200 1.80 11.87 9.93
N GLN A 201 1.39 11.05 8.96
CA GLN A 201 -0.01 10.70 8.75
C GLN A 201 -0.20 9.23 8.32
N LEU A 202 0.89 8.55 7.88
CA LEU A 202 0.81 7.17 7.47
C LEU A 202 0.55 6.26 8.67
N CYS A 203 -0.53 5.49 8.62
CA CYS A 203 -0.73 4.30 9.44
C CYS A 203 -0.73 3.06 8.55
N MET A 204 -0.05 2.00 8.97
CA MET A 204 0.07 0.78 8.18
C MET A 204 0.18 -0.45 9.07
N GLY A 205 -0.50 -1.50 8.68
CA GLY A 205 -0.43 -2.77 9.37
C GLY A 205 -0.90 -3.94 8.52
N MET A 206 -0.86 -5.12 9.11
CA MET A 206 -1.22 -6.38 8.47
C MET A 206 -2.22 -7.13 9.33
N THR A 207 -3.30 -7.58 8.72
CA THR A 207 -4.33 -8.39 9.37
C THR A 207 -4.31 -9.80 8.80
N GLN A 208 -4.17 -10.78 9.69
CA GLN A 208 -4.15 -12.20 9.34
C GLN A 208 -5.40 -12.88 9.89
N LEU A 209 -6.26 -13.42 9.00
CA LEU A 209 -7.43 -14.17 9.39
C LEU A 209 -7.06 -15.62 9.72
N ALA A 210 -7.60 -16.12 10.81
CA ALA A 210 -7.40 -17.50 11.22
C ALA A 210 -8.16 -18.47 10.29
N PRO A 211 -7.71 -19.73 10.14
CA PRO A 211 -8.49 -20.76 9.47
C PRO A 211 -9.93 -20.83 10.00
N GLY A 212 -10.90 -20.92 9.08
CA GLY A 212 -12.34 -20.89 9.39
C GLY A 212 -12.92 -19.47 9.54
N SER A 213 -12.11 -18.45 9.37
CA SER A 213 -12.55 -17.06 9.37
C SER A 213 -12.29 -16.43 7.99
N ASN A 214 -13.26 -15.74 7.47
CA ASN A 214 -13.22 -15.23 6.11
C ASN A 214 -13.71 -13.78 5.96
N TRP A 215 -14.09 -13.11 7.06
CA TRP A 215 -14.63 -11.75 7.02
C TRP A 215 -13.79 -10.74 7.83
N ASN A 216 -13.47 -9.59 7.19
CA ASN A 216 -12.91 -8.40 7.83
C ASN A 216 -13.24 -7.13 7.03
N SER A 217 -13.67 -6.05 7.63
CA SER A 217 -14.21 -5.92 8.97
C SER A 217 -15.73 -5.94 8.90
N MET A 218 -16.35 -6.58 9.91
CA MET A 218 -17.78 -6.53 10.07
C MET A 218 -18.09 -6.34 11.56
N PRO A 219 -18.85 -5.32 11.95
CA PRO A 219 -19.44 -4.27 11.11
C PRO A 219 -18.39 -3.52 10.28
N CYS A 220 -18.79 -3.11 9.07
CA CYS A 220 -17.98 -2.22 8.26
C CYS A 220 -18.12 -0.77 8.74
N HIS A 221 -17.29 0.12 8.22
CA HIS A 221 -17.27 1.52 8.60
C HIS A 221 -16.82 2.39 7.42
N THR A 222 -17.01 3.68 7.54
CA THR A 222 -16.37 4.73 6.77
C THR A 222 -15.52 5.60 7.71
N HIS A 223 -14.70 6.48 7.18
CA HIS A 223 -14.04 7.55 7.93
C HIS A 223 -13.68 8.71 7.01
N GLU A 224 -14.45 9.79 7.08
CA GLU A 224 -14.27 10.97 6.23
C GLU A 224 -12.89 11.63 6.33
N ARG A 225 -12.16 11.41 7.44
CA ARG A 225 -10.89 12.06 7.75
C ARG A 225 -9.69 11.41 7.08
N ARG A 226 -9.83 10.26 6.43
CA ARG A 226 -8.74 9.53 5.79
C ARG A 226 -9.24 8.49 4.80
N MET A 227 -8.38 8.15 3.85
CA MET A 227 -8.59 7.05 2.92
C MET A 227 -7.83 5.81 3.37
N GLU A 228 -8.15 4.64 2.78
CA GLU A 228 -7.38 3.40 2.95
C GLU A 228 -7.03 2.73 1.62
N VAL A 229 -5.96 1.94 1.64
CA VAL A 229 -5.66 0.94 0.60
C VAL A 229 -5.56 -0.41 1.27
N TYR A 230 -6.29 -1.41 0.75
CA TYR A 230 -6.15 -2.81 1.14
C TYR A 230 -5.38 -3.57 0.07
N PHE A 231 -4.34 -4.28 0.48
CA PHE A 231 -3.59 -5.21 -0.36
C PHE A 231 -3.80 -6.62 0.14
N TYR A 232 -4.47 -7.47 -0.66
CA TYR A 232 -4.83 -8.84 -0.32
C TYR A 232 -3.78 -9.84 -0.80
N PHE A 233 -3.37 -10.75 0.06
CA PHE A 233 -2.40 -11.80 -0.27
C PHE A 233 -2.57 -13.04 0.63
N ASP A 234 -1.71 -14.05 0.48
CA ASP A 234 -1.88 -15.37 1.09
C ASP A 234 -3.23 -16.04 0.71
N LEU A 235 -3.75 -15.69 -0.46
CA LEU A 235 -4.88 -16.38 -1.05
C LEU A 235 -4.38 -17.61 -1.80
N LYS A 236 -4.85 -18.78 -1.37
CA LYS A 236 -4.58 -20.03 -2.08
C LYS A 236 -5.25 -20.00 -3.45
N ASP A 237 -4.73 -20.82 -4.36
CA ASP A 237 -5.27 -20.97 -5.72
C ASP A 237 -6.79 -21.15 -5.73
N ASN A 238 -7.44 -20.49 -6.68
CA ASN A 238 -8.90 -20.46 -6.85
C ASN A 238 -9.71 -19.81 -5.71
N ASN A 239 -9.07 -19.16 -4.73
CA ASN A 239 -9.76 -18.34 -3.75
C ASN A 239 -9.76 -16.86 -4.18
N VAL A 240 -10.83 -16.17 -3.79
CA VAL A 240 -11.02 -14.75 -4.05
C VAL A 240 -11.55 -14.07 -2.79
N VAL A 241 -11.38 -12.76 -2.72
CA VAL A 241 -12.03 -11.90 -1.75
C VAL A 241 -13.03 -11.00 -2.48
N PHE A 242 -14.27 -10.96 -2.02
CA PHE A 242 -15.24 -9.94 -2.39
C PHE A 242 -14.96 -8.72 -1.52
N HIS A 243 -14.29 -7.74 -2.09
CA HIS A 243 -14.09 -6.45 -1.42
C HIS A 243 -15.32 -5.58 -1.65
N MET A 244 -16.05 -5.30 -0.59
CA MET A 244 -17.21 -4.42 -0.64
C MET A 244 -16.78 -2.98 -0.45
N MET A 245 -17.29 -2.11 -1.29
CA MET A 245 -17.01 -0.68 -1.34
C MET A 245 -18.29 0.11 -1.67
N GLY A 246 -18.18 1.41 -1.77
CA GLY A 246 -19.28 2.32 -2.07
C GLY A 246 -19.84 3.00 -0.82
N GLU A 247 -20.81 3.84 -0.98
CA GLU A 247 -21.57 4.39 0.13
C GLU A 247 -22.36 3.27 0.83
N PRO A 248 -22.61 3.36 2.14
CA PRO A 248 -23.34 2.31 2.87
C PRO A 248 -24.70 1.95 2.27
N THR A 249 -25.36 2.90 1.61
CA THR A 249 -26.69 2.73 1.00
C THR A 249 -26.63 2.39 -0.50
N GLU A 250 -25.43 2.27 -1.07
CA GLU A 250 -25.21 2.00 -2.50
C GLU A 250 -23.95 1.15 -2.67
N THR A 251 -23.97 -0.05 -2.10
CA THR A 251 -22.78 -0.91 -2.06
C THR A 251 -22.41 -1.50 -3.41
N ARG A 252 -21.14 -1.67 -3.64
CA ARG A 252 -20.52 -2.32 -4.80
C ARG A 252 -19.53 -3.36 -4.30
N HIS A 253 -19.04 -4.19 -5.20
CA HIS A 253 -17.94 -5.10 -4.88
C HIS A 253 -16.92 -5.21 -6.00
N LEU A 254 -15.70 -5.52 -5.61
CA LEU A 254 -14.61 -5.89 -6.50
C LEU A 254 -14.14 -7.29 -6.13
N LEU A 255 -13.97 -8.16 -7.13
CA LEU A 255 -13.31 -9.46 -6.91
C LEU A 255 -11.81 -9.26 -6.88
N MET A 256 -11.21 -9.58 -5.74
CA MET A 256 -9.77 -9.49 -5.50
C MET A 256 -9.14 -10.87 -5.63
N HIS A 257 -8.05 -10.93 -6.38
CA HIS A 257 -7.18 -12.10 -6.44
C HIS A 257 -5.94 -11.90 -5.56
N ASN A 258 -5.12 -12.94 -5.47
CA ASN A 258 -3.87 -12.87 -4.72
C ASN A 258 -2.96 -11.76 -5.26
N GLU A 259 -2.34 -11.02 -4.33
CA GLU A 259 -1.42 -9.91 -4.62
C GLU A 259 -2.06 -8.76 -5.42
N GLN A 260 -3.33 -8.45 -5.14
CA GLN A 260 -4.02 -7.28 -5.68
C GLN A 260 -4.37 -6.29 -4.58
N ALA A 261 -4.42 -5.01 -4.93
CA ALA A 261 -4.78 -3.95 -3.99
C ALA A 261 -6.02 -3.17 -4.46
N VAL A 262 -6.70 -2.53 -3.51
CA VAL A 262 -7.88 -1.70 -3.77
C VAL A 262 -7.77 -0.39 -3.02
N ILE A 263 -8.08 0.70 -3.72
CA ILE A 263 -8.15 2.05 -3.17
C ILE A 263 -9.56 2.26 -2.60
N SER A 264 -9.65 2.58 -1.31
CA SER A 264 -10.90 2.88 -0.62
C SER A 264 -10.94 4.36 -0.27
N PRO A 265 -11.77 5.17 -0.99
CA PRO A 265 -11.99 6.57 -0.65
C PRO A 265 -12.58 6.73 0.76
N SER A 266 -12.45 7.91 1.35
CA SER A 266 -12.96 8.23 2.70
C SER A 266 -14.47 7.95 2.87
N TRP A 267 -15.26 8.26 1.84
CA TRP A 267 -16.71 8.04 1.82
C TRP A 267 -17.13 6.57 1.65
N SER A 268 -16.20 5.69 1.29
CA SER A 268 -16.49 4.29 0.96
C SER A 268 -16.32 3.39 2.16
N ILE A 269 -17.29 2.47 2.35
CA ILE A 269 -17.03 1.30 3.20
C ILE A 269 -15.87 0.50 2.60
N HIS A 270 -15.17 -0.25 3.44
CA HIS A 270 -14.08 -1.15 3.03
C HIS A 270 -14.10 -2.40 3.91
N THR A 271 -14.62 -3.47 3.35
CA THR A 271 -14.70 -4.77 4.01
C THR A 271 -14.52 -5.89 2.99
N GLY A 272 -13.99 -7.02 3.42
CA GLY A 272 -13.75 -8.16 2.56
C GLY A 272 -14.30 -9.45 3.11
N VAL A 273 -14.93 -10.26 2.26
CA VAL A 273 -15.30 -11.64 2.56
C VAL A 273 -14.63 -12.57 1.57
N GLY A 274 -13.78 -13.46 2.07
CA GLY A 274 -13.06 -14.43 1.26
C GLY A 274 -13.80 -15.75 1.09
N THR A 275 -13.47 -16.46 0.03
CA THR A 275 -13.87 -17.88 -0.13
C THR A 275 -13.06 -18.81 0.79
N SER A 276 -12.00 -18.30 1.41
CA SER A 276 -11.18 -18.90 2.46
C SER A 276 -10.60 -17.79 3.34
N ASN A 277 -9.84 -18.13 4.37
CA ASN A 277 -9.05 -17.16 5.10
C ASN A 277 -7.95 -16.55 4.21
N TYR A 278 -7.56 -15.33 4.51
CA TYR A 278 -6.58 -14.54 3.77
C TYR A 278 -5.82 -13.63 4.72
N THR A 279 -4.77 -13.03 4.19
CA THR A 279 -4.03 -11.94 4.83
C THR A 279 -4.19 -10.67 4.00
N PHE A 280 -4.22 -9.51 4.65
CA PHE A 280 -4.16 -8.25 3.92
C PHE A 280 -3.34 -7.21 4.69
N ILE A 281 -2.70 -6.34 3.93
CA ILE A 281 -2.07 -5.12 4.46
C ILE A 281 -3.06 -3.99 4.24
N TRP A 282 -3.26 -3.19 5.27
CA TRP A 282 -3.98 -1.94 5.22
C TRP A 282 -3.00 -0.79 5.40
N GLY A 283 -3.18 0.24 4.58
CA GLY A 283 -2.44 1.48 4.68
C GLY A 283 -3.38 2.65 4.55
N MET A 284 -3.33 3.57 5.48
CA MET A 284 -4.19 4.75 5.51
C MET A 284 -3.39 6.02 5.76
N CYS A 285 -3.89 7.11 5.21
CA CYS A 285 -3.39 8.46 5.48
C CYS A 285 -4.54 9.46 5.40
N GLY A 286 -4.36 10.63 6.00
CA GLY A 286 -5.36 11.69 6.08
C GLY A 286 -5.09 12.62 7.26
N GLU A 287 -6.13 13.16 7.86
CA GLU A 287 -6.03 14.20 8.87
C GLU A 287 -5.56 13.70 10.23
N ASN A 288 -5.78 12.42 10.57
CA ASN A 288 -5.40 11.87 11.87
C ASN A 288 -4.84 10.44 11.76
N GLN A 289 -4.26 9.96 12.88
CA GLN A 289 -3.73 8.61 13.05
C GLN A 289 -4.49 7.81 14.12
N GLU A 290 -5.69 8.26 14.49
CA GLU A 290 -6.53 7.59 15.47
C GLU A 290 -7.14 6.33 14.83
N PHE A 291 -6.57 5.17 15.12
CA PHE A 291 -6.98 3.90 14.50
C PHE A 291 -8.46 3.60 14.71
N ASP A 292 -9.02 3.95 15.86
CA ASP A 292 -10.41 3.70 16.23
C ASP A 292 -11.37 4.85 15.80
N ASP A 293 -10.90 5.83 15.02
CA ASP A 293 -11.72 6.86 14.35
C ASP A 293 -12.49 6.24 13.18
N MET A 294 -13.60 5.60 13.49
CA MET A 294 -14.43 4.86 12.55
C MET A 294 -15.90 5.24 12.71
N ASP A 295 -16.55 5.58 11.61
CA ASP A 295 -17.99 5.79 11.51
C ASP A 295 -18.66 4.43 11.21
N ASN A 296 -18.96 3.66 12.26
CA ASN A 296 -19.47 2.30 12.15
C ASN A 296 -20.86 2.26 11.53
N ILE A 297 -21.09 1.31 10.64
CA ILE A 297 -22.35 1.05 9.96
C ILE A 297 -22.97 -0.24 10.49
N ASP A 298 -24.22 -0.19 10.94
CA ASP A 298 -24.91 -1.41 11.29
C ASP A 298 -25.17 -2.24 10.00
N PRO A 299 -24.80 -3.54 9.98
CA PRO A 299 -24.98 -4.38 8.79
C PRO A 299 -26.40 -4.40 8.22
N ILE A 300 -27.42 -4.15 9.04
CA ILE A 300 -28.83 -4.10 8.59
C ILE A 300 -29.13 -2.84 7.76
N ASP A 301 -28.29 -1.80 7.87
CA ASP A 301 -28.48 -0.54 7.15
C ASP A 301 -27.78 -0.53 5.79
N LEU A 302 -26.96 -1.56 5.49
CA LEU A 302 -26.30 -1.71 4.20
C LEU A 302 -27.31 -2.03 3.08
N ARG A 303 -27.08 -1.45 1.90
CA ARG A 303 -27.93 -1.67 0.70
C ARG A 303 -27.10 -1.84 -0.56
#